data_ef6b757620784c9818580f02995eaeb0
#
_entry.id   ef6b757620784c9818580f02995eaeb0
#
_cell.length_a   1.000
_cell.length_b   1.000
_cell.length_c   1.000
_cell.angle_alpha   90.00
_cell.angle_beta   90.00
_cell.angle_gamma   90.00
#
_symmetry.space_group_name_H-M   'P 1'
#
loop_
_entity.id
_entity.type
_entity.pdbx_description
1 polymer ?
#
loop_
_entity_poly.entity_id
_entity_poly.type
_entity_poly.pdbx_seq_one_letter_code
_entity_poly.pdbx_strand_id
1 'polypeptide(L)'
;MCPTVSLERFPRGIAVLSTPEGEELGRKLGKTFSNSYYVGTYTRELLSKAAECYDAVVLVMSLPGAFRVACEVLRGKGEGPAVVVVDPLGKFVIPLANAHWGANELAEELAGKIGATAVITTVAERRGLKPLEALARELYAELEPKELIASYYRAMLNGETICTDFDPPEGFSYLRRGEDCELRITTKCHQGTLCLKLYSLFVGIGAKPKVEDLAKRAIKALEELRVPKGRVKVVGSVREEARGVAEALGAEFRLFSFDELRDFKDDCLSPPSDTLKSMGLTGVAEIIALKLAGVKGKLLVRKVKGEDFTLAVAGVAQ
;
A
#
# COMPACT_ATOMS: atom_id res chain seq x y z
N MET A 1 -15.79 -0.63 -11.72
CA MET A 1 -14.37 -0.73 -12.07
C MET A 1 -13.86 -1.94 -11.30
N CYS A 2 -13.46 -3.03 -11.94
CA CYS A 2 -12.83 -4.14 -11.19
C CYS A 2 -11.59 -3.61 -10.51
N PRO A 3 -11.37 -3.88 -9.22
CA PRO A 3 -10.11 -3.57 -8.57
C PRO A 3 -9.00 -4.25 -9.38
N THR A 4 -8.03 -3.48 -9.80
CA THR A 4 -6.84 -4.07 -10.41
C THR A 4 -6.07 -4.79 -9.32
N VAL A 5 -5.51 -5.95 -9.60
CA VAL A 5 -4.69 -6.73 -8.64
C VAL A 5 -3.63 -5.85 -7.96
N SER A 6 -3.12 -4.84 -8.69
CA SER A 6 -2.19 -3.86 -8.16
C SER A 6 -2.73 -3.01 -7.00
N LEU A 7 -4.04 -2.66 -6.99
CA LEU A 7 -4.63 -1.87 -5.90
C LEU A 7 -4.79 -2.70 -4.63
N GLU A 8 -5.20 -3.95 -4.73
CA GLU A 8 -5.32 -4.86 -3.59
C GLU A 8 -3.95 -5.19 -2.96
N ARG A 9 -2.92 -5.41 -3.78
CA ARG A 9 -1.58 -5.77 -3.32
C ARG A 9 -0.72 -4.57 -2.89
N PHE A 10 -0.90 -3.41 -3.53
CA PHE A 10 -0.11 -2.22 -3.31
C PHE A 10 -0.99 -1.01 -2.96
N PRO A 11 -1.71 -1.05 -1.83
CA PRO A 11 -2.63 0.03 -1.44
C PRO A 11 -1.92 1.37 -1.24
N ARG A 12 -0.64 1.38 -0.84
CA ARG A 12 0.19 2.58 -0.76
C ARG A 12 0.75 3.01 -2.12
N GLY A 13 0.47 2.23 -3.18
CA GLY A 13 0.82 2.56 -4.56
C GLY A 13 2.18 2.05 -5.01
N ILE A 14 2.46 2.30 -6.29
CA ILE A 14 3.66 1.88 -7.01
C ILE A 14 4.40 3.12 -7.48
N ALA A 15 5.62 3.33 -7.01
CA ALA A 15 6.51 4.38 -7.49
C ALA A 15 7.29 3.89 -8.71
N VAL A 16 7.38 4.70 -9.75
CA VAL A 16 8.20 4.44 -10.94
C VAL A 16 9.31 5.48 -11.02
N LEU A 17 10.56 5.02 -11.02
CA LEU A 17 11.75 5.83 -11.23
C LEU A 17 12.47 5.35 -12.50
N SER A 18 13.15 6.25 -13.19
CA SER A 18 13.92 5.89 -14.38
C SER A 18 15.29 6.56 -14.42
N THR A 19 16.19 6.01 -15.22
CA THR A 19 17.29 6.80 -15.77
C THR A 19 16.77 7.73 -16.89
N PRO A 20 17.54 8.74 -17.34
CA PRO A 20 17.12 9.59 -18.46
C PRO A 20 16.72 8.78 -19.71
N GLU A 21 17.44 7.70 -20.02
CA GLU A 21 17.17 6.84 -21.19
C GLU A 21 15.82 6.09 -21.07
N GLY A 22 15.39 5.81 -19.83
CA GLY A 22 14.13 5.11 -19.54
C GLY A 22 12.95 6.04 -19.22
N GLU A 23 13.11 7.37 -19.34
CA GLU A 23 12.11 8.32 -18.86
C GLU A 23 10.76 8.19 -19.55
N GLU A 24 10.74 8.07 -20.87
CA GLU A 24 9.49 7.91 -21.63
C GLU A 24 8.72 6.68 -21.19
N LEU A 25 9.41 5.54 -21.09
CA LEU A 25 8.84 4.30 -20.58
C LEU A 25 8.40 4.45 -19.12
N GLY A 26 9.21 5.09 -18.27
CA GLY A 26 8.87 5.36 -16.88
C GLY A 26 7.58 6.16 -16.74
N ARG A 27 7.40 7.20 -17.54
CA ARG A 27 6.16 8.00 -17.57
C ARG A 27 4.94 7.20 -18.03
N LYS A 28 5.13 6.29 -18.99
CA LYS A 28 4.08 5.35 -19.43
C LYS A 28 3.70 4.37 -18.30
N LEU A 29 4.70 3.76 -17.65
CA LEU A 29 4.49 2.83 -16.54
C LEU A 29 3.84 3.50 -15.34
N GLY A 30 4.17 4.76 -15.05
CA GLY A 30 3.53 5.56 -14.00
C GLY A 30 2.04 5.85 -14.23
N LYS A 31 1.48 5.46 -15.38
CA LYS A 31 0.05 5.59 -15.72
C LYS A 31 -0.61 4.22 -15.98
N THR A 32 0.12 3.13 -15.84
CA THR A 32 -0.35 1.78 -16.19
C THR A 32 -1.44 1.30 -15.23
N PHE A 33 -1.33 1.63 -13.95
CA PHE A 33 -2.31 1.31 -12.92
C PHE A 33 -2.86 2.59 -12.29
N SER A 34 -4.05 2.50 -11.70
CA SER A 34 -4.69 3.64 -11.03
C SER A 34 -3.89 4.21 -9.85
N ASN A 35 -3.04 3.38 -9.24
CA ASN A 35 -2.17 3.70 -8.11
C ASN A 35 -0.67 3.68 -8.47
N SER A 36 -0.29 3.71 -9.74
CA SER A 36 1.10 3.89 -10.16
C SER A 36 1.42 5.37 -10.45
N TYR A 37 2.62 5.79 -10.10
CA TYR A 37 3.06 7.17 -10.20
C TYR A 37 4.50 7.24 -10.71
N TYR A 38 4.73 7.98 -11.79
CA TYR A 38 6.08 8.36 -12.17
C TYR A 38 6.56 9.46 -11.22
N VAL A 39 7.53 9.14 -10.38
CA VAL A 39 8.01 10.07 -9.34
C VAL A 39 9.24 10.86 -9.80
N GLY A 40 9.92 10.42 -10.84
CA GLY A 40 11.01 11.20 -11.46
C GLY A 40 12.20 10.36 -11.93
N THR A 41 13.23 11.08 -12.41
CA THR A 41 14.53 10.49 -12.70
C THR A 41 15.20 10.09 -11.39
N TYR A 42 15.85 8.93 -11.40
CA TYR A 42 16.51 8.36 -10.24
C TYR A 42 17.49 9.34 -9.59
N THR A 43 17.33 9.52 -8.30
CA THR A 43 18.35 9.99 -7.35
C THR A 43 18.30 9.10 -6.11
N ARG A 44 19.38 9.05 -5.33
CA ARG A 44 19.41 8.27 -4.07
C ARG A 44 18.30 8.69 -3.11
N GLU A 45 18.11 9.99 -2.94
CA GLU A 45 17.07 10.55 -2.06
C GLU A 45 15.66 10.17 -2.51
N LEU A 46 15.39 10.28 -3.82
CA LEU A 46 14.10 9.94 -4.39
C LEU A 46 13.78 8.45 -4.26
N LEU A 47 14.79 7.57 -4.44
CA LEU A 47 14.62 6.14 -4.23
C LEU A 47 14.37 5.80 -2.75
N SER A 48 15.13 6.40 -1.83
CA SER A 48 14.92 6.20 -0.39
C SER A 48 13.51 6.62 0.02
N LYS A 49 13.06 7.77 -0.43
CA LYS A 49 11.71 8.28 -0.20
C LYS A 49 10.64 7.38 -0.82
N ALA A 50 10.85 6.92 -2.05
CA ALA A 50 9.92 5.98 -2.70
C ALA A 50 9.83 4.64 -1.94
N ALA A 51 10.96 4.12 -1.45
CA ALA A 51 11.00 2.89 -0.67
C ALA A 51 10.25 3.00 0.67
N GLU A 52 10.23 4.17 1.28
CA GLU A 52 9.51 4.43 2.53
C GLU A 52 8.01 4.63 2.29
N CYS A 53 7.64 5.33 1.23
CA CYS A 53 6.28 5.83 1.00
C CYS A 53 5.40 4.91 0.17
N TYR A 54 5.96 3.98 -0.60
CA TYR A 54 5.23 3.11 -1.52
C TYR A 54 5.39 1.62 -1.16
N ASP A 55 4.42 0.81 -1.58
CA ASP A 55 4.49 -0.64 -1.40
C ASP A 55 5.34 -1.32 -2.47
N ALA A 56 5.48 -0.69 -3.62
CA ALA A 56 6.33 -1.18 -4.70
C ALA A 56 7.12 -0.05 -5.38
N VAL A 57 8.30 -0.39 -5.86
CA VAL A 57 9.17 0.48 -6.65
C VAL A 57 9.53 -0.21 -7.95
N VAL A 58 9.25 0.46 -9.07
CA VAL A 58 9.66 0.05 -10.41
C VAL A 58 10.84 0.91 -10.85
N LEU A 59 11.96 0.26 -11.16
CA LEU A 59 13.18 0.92 -11.63
C LEU A 59 13.34 0.68 -13.14
N VAL A 60 13.17 1.73 -13.94
CA VAL A 60 13.39 1.67 -15.40
C VAL A 60 14.84 2.02 -15.67
N MET A 61 15.70 0.99 -15.64
CA MET A 61 17.14 1.08 -15.83
C MET A 61 17.77 -0.29 -16.10
N SER A 62 19.06 -0.33 -16.38
CA SER A 62 19.77 -1.60 -16.53
C SER A 62 19.78 -2.40 -15.23
N LEU A 63 19.68 -3.73 -15.31
CA LEU A 63 19.70 -4.60 -14.12
C LEU A 63 20.96 -4.41 -13.24
N PRO A 64 22.19 -4.29 -13.78
CA PRO A 64 23.37 -4.01 -12.94
C PRO A 64 23.29 -2.65 -12.22
N GLY A 65 22.68 -1.66 -12.85
CA GLY A 65 22.39 -0.35 -12.22
C GLY A 65 21.41 -0.48 -11.09
N ALA A 66 20.28 -1.12 -11.36
CA ALA A 66 19.22 -1.35 -10.38
C ALA A 66 19.70 -2.14 -9.16
N PHE A 67 20.52 -3.17 -9.37
CA PHE A 67 21.12 -3.96 -8.27
C PHE A 67 21.93 -3.07 -7.32
N ARG A 68 22.81 -2.22 -7.85
CA ARG A 68 23.63 -1.33 -7.01
C ARG A 68 22.80 -0.35 -6.19
N VAL A 69 21.79 0.26 -6.79
CA VAL A 69 20.96 1.26 -6.10
C VAL A 69 19.95 0.64 -5.13
N ALA A 70 19.43 -0.55 -5.45
CA ALA A 70 18.50 -1.26 -4.57
C ALA A 70 19.17 -1.68 -3.25
N CYS A 71 20.45 -2.08 -3.27
CA CYS A 71 21.20 -2.42 -2.04
C CYS A 71 21.28 -1.26 -1.04
N GLU A 72 21.10 -0.03 -1.47
CA GLU A 72 21.13 1.15 -0.58
C GLU A 72 19.85 1.31 0.24
N VAL A 73 18.72 0.80 -0.24
CA VAL A 73 17.39 0.97 0.39
C VAL A 73 16.85 -0.34 0.96
N LEU A 74 17.34 -1.48 0.52
CA LEU A 74 16.95 -2.80 1.03
C LEU A 74 17.81 -3.15 2.24
N ARG A 75 17.25 -3.02 3.43
CA ARG A 75 17.96 -3.21 4.71
C ARG A 75 18.01 -4.66 5.19
N GLY A 76 17.13 -5.53 4.68
CA GLY A 76 17.05 -6.92 5.08
C GLY A 76 16.04 -7.73 4.29
N LYS A 77 15.99 -9.05 4.53
CA LYS A 77 15.01 -9.93 3.91
C LYS A 77 13.62 -9.61 4.45
N GLY A 78 12.69 -9.25 3.56
CA GLY A 78 11.32 -8.90 3.94
C GLY A 78 11.14 -7.47 4.43
N GLU A 79 12.16 -6.63 4.36
CA GLU A 79 12.06 -5.19 4.65
C GLU A 79 12.02 -4.37 3.36
N GLY A 80 11.22 -3.30 3.36
CA GLY A 80 11.07 -2.40 2.23
C GLY A 80 10.01 -2.83 1.21
N PRO A 81 9.88 -2.11 0.09
CA PRO A 81 8.89 -2.34 -0.95
C PRO A 81 9.22 -3.56 -1.82
N ALA A 82 8.23 -4.03 -2.57
CA ALA A 82 8.48 -4.87 -3.74
C ALA A 82 9.32 -4.09 -4.77
N VAL A 83 10.42 -4.65 -5.25
CA VAL A 83 11.28 -3.97 -6.24
C VAL A 83 11.28 -4.74 -7.55
N VAL A 84 10.90 -4.06 -8.62
CA VAL A 84 10.86 -4.59 -9.98
C VAL A 84 11.72 -3.73 -10.90
N VAL A 85 12.52 -4.37 -11.76
CA VAL A 85 13.32 -3.69 -12.77
C VAL A 85 12.68 -3.89 -14.13
N VAL A 86 12.59 -2.81 -14.90
CA VAL A 86 12.24 -2.84 -16.32
C VAL A 86 13.45 -2.32 -17.10
N ASP A 87 13.93 -3.10 -18.06
CA ASP A 87 15.03 -2.62 -18.90
C ASP A 87 14.58 -1.40 -19.74
N PRO A 88 15.48 -0.45 -20.06
CA PRO A 88 15.07 0.79 -20.73
C PRO A 88 14.40 0.61 -22.10
N LEU A 89 14.59 -0.55 -22.74
CA LEU A 89 13.94 -0.90 -24.02
C LEU A 89 12.56 -1.54 -23.81
N GLY A 90 12.16 -1.82 -22.55
CA GLY A 90 10.88 -2.44 -22.22
C GLY A 90 10.72 -3.88 -22.67
N LYS A 91 11.83 -4.63 -22.83
CA LYS A 91 11.82 -6.03 -23.27
C LYS A 91 11.68 -7.02 -22.12
N PHE A 92 12.22 -6.69 -20.97
CA PHE A 92 12.27 -7.55 -19.79
C PHE A 92 11.76 -6.84 -18.55
N VAL A 93 10.99 -7.57 -17.74
CA VAL A 93 10.53 -7.13 -16.42
C VAL A 93 10.99 -8.15 -15.39
N ILE A 94 11.80 -7.72 -14.44
CA ILE A 94 12.57 -8.59 -13.55
C ILE A 94 12.28 -8.22 -12.10
N PRO A 95 11.66 -9.10 -11.29
CA PRO A 95 11.55 -8.89 -9.86
C PRO A 95 12.95 -8.96 -9.24
N LEU A 96 13.38 -7.87 -8.60
CA LEU A 96 14.70 -7.75 -8.01
C LEU A 96 14.72 -8.10 -6.52
N ALA A 97 13.70 -7.68 -5.79
CA ALA A 97 13.62 -7.93 -4.36
C ALA A 97 12.18 -8.04 -3.88
N ASN A 98 12.03 -8.70 -2.72
CA ASN A 98 10.74 -8.86 -2.04
C ASN A 98 9.67 -9.51 -2.93
N ALA A 99 10.03 -10.61 -3.60
CA ALA A 99 9.13 -11.42 -4.41
C ALA A 99 7.86 -11.79 -3.61
N HIS A 100 8.01 -12.15 -2.33
CA HIS A 100 6.90 -12.48 -1.43
C HIS A 100 5.96 -11.30 -1.11
N TRP A 101 6.39 -10.07 -1.39
CA TRP A 101 5.56 -8.87 -1.27
C TRP A 101 4.80 -8.53 -2.54
N GLY A 102 4.87 -9.38 -3.56
CA GLY A 102 4.18 -9.23 -4.82
C GLY A 102 5.05 -8.68 -5.95
N ALA A 103 6.39 -8.70 -5.83
CA ALA A 103 7.25 -8.26 -6.92
C ALA A 103 7.14 -9.15 -8.17
N ASN A 104 6.91 -10.47 -8.01
CA ASN A 104 6.72 -11.38 -9.13
C ASN A 104 5.42 -11.08 -9.88
N GLU A 105 4.31 -10.98 -9.15
CA GLU A 105 3.02 -10.70 -9.75
C GLU A 105 3.00 -9.32 -10.42
N LEU A 106 3.64 -8.33 -9.79
CA LEU A 106 3.82 -7.01 -10.41
C LEU A 106 4.62 -7.10 -11.71
N ALA A 107 5.68 -7.92 -11.72
CA ALA A 107 6.49 -8.12 -12.92
C ALA A 107 5.69 -8.79 -14.04
N GLU A 108 4.89 -9.81 -13.73
CA GLU A 108 4.02 -10.48 -14.71
C GLU A 108 2.94 -9.53 -15.26
N GLU A 109 2.28 -8.77 -14.38
CA GLU A 109 1.26 -7.80 -14.78
C GLU A 109 1.85 -6.68 -15.65
N LEU A 110 2.98 -6.10 -15.25
CA LEU A 110 3.67 -5.07 -16.04
C LEU A 110 4.10 -5.61 -17.41
N ALA A 111 4.71 -6.80 -17.43
CA ALA A 111 5.13 -7.45 -18.68
C ALA A 111 3.95 -7.66 -19.63
N GLY A 112 2.82 -8.16 -19.13
CA GLY A 112 1.59 -8.31 -19.91
C GLY A 112 1.05 -6.98 -20.46
N LYS A 113 1.16 -5.88 -19.69
CA LYS A 113 0.69 -4.55 -20.08
C LYS A 113 1.54 -3.87 -21.16
N ILE A 114 2.84 -4.16 -21.20
CA ILE A 114 3.76 -3.50 -22.14
C ILE A 114 4.27 -4.43 -23.25
N GLY A 115 3.85 -5.70 -23.25
CA GLY A 115 4.30 -6.70 -24.23
C GLY A 115 5.75 -7.17 -23.99
N ALA A 116 6.20 -7.15 -22.72
CA ALA A 116 7.53 -7.57 -22.31
C ALA A 116 7.55 -9.04 -21.84
N THR A 117 8.74 -9.55 -21.54
CA THR A 117 8.93 -10.86 -20.90
C THR A 117 9.19 -10.69 -19.40
N ALA A 118 8.38 -11.31 -18.54
CA ALA A 118 8.68 -11.42 -17.12
C ALA A 118 9.75 -12.50 -16.87
N VAL A 119 10.78 -12.16 -16.09
CA VAL A 119 11.87 -13.09 -15.74
C VAL A 119 11.75 -13.48 -14.27
N ILE A 120 10.94 -14.49 -13.99
CA ILE A 120 10.71 -14.98 -12.62
C ILE A 120 11.71 -16.08 -12.27
N THR A 121 12.50 -15.88 -11.23
CA THR A 121 13.57 -16.79 -10.82
C THR A 121 13.34 -17.49 -9.47
N THR A 122 12.27 -17.13 -8.75
CA THR A 122 11.98 -17.65 -7.39
C THR A 122 11.17 -18.94 -7.43
N VAL A 123 11.49 -19.87 -6.51
CA VAL A 123 10.82 -21.20 -6.41
C VAL A 123 9.71 -21.19 -5.34
N ALA A 124 9.80 -20.31 -4.33
CA ALA A 124 8.94 -20.33 -3.15
C ALA A 124 7.44 -20.14 -3.43
N GLU A 125 7.10 -19.38 -4.46
CA GLU A 125 5.70 -19.10 -4.85
C GLU A 125 5.01 -20.30 -5.51
N ARG A 126 5.76 -21.29 -5.98
CA ARG A 126 5.17 -22.54 -6.48
C ARG A 126 4.37 -23.32 -5.43
N ARG A 127 4.51 -22.98 -4.14
CA ARG A 127 3.76 -23.59 -3.04
C ARG A 127 2.43 -22.89 -2.73
N GLY A 128 2.12 -21.76 -3.36
CA GLY A 128 0.86 -21.03 -3.18
C GLY A 128 0.62 -20.47 -1.78
N LEU A 129 1.67 -20.32 -0.97
CA LEU A 129 1.55 -19.80 0.40
C LEU A 129 1.58 -18.28 0.40
N LYS A 130 0.51 -17.65 0.93
CA LYS A 130 0.50 -16.21 1.15
C LYS A 130 1.51 -15.83 2.25
N PRO A 131 2.30 -14.74 2.08
CA PRO A 131 3.25 -14.30 3.09
C PRO A 131 2.56 -13.70 4.33
N LEU A 132 3.25 -13.73 5.48
CA LEU A 132 2.75 -13.17 6.76
C LEU A 132 2.44 -11.67 6.65
N GLU A 133 3.19 -10.96 5.85
CA GLU A 133 2.99 -9.53 5.63
C GLU A 133 1.71 -9.24 4.84
N ALA A 134 1.31 -10.15 3.95
CA ALA A 134 0.00 -10.06 3.31
C ALA A 134 -1.13 -10.17 4.36
N LEU A 135 -0.95 -11.00 5.41
CA LEU A 135 -1.88 -11.07 6.52
C LEU A 135 -2.02 -9.72 7.23
N ALA A 136 -0.89 -9.09 7.58
CA ALA A 136 -0.88 -7.78 8.22
C ALA A 136 -1.57 -6.72 7.35
N ARG A 137 -1.32 -6.73 6.04
CA ARG A 137 -1.93 -5.80 5.09
C ARG A 137 -3.44 -6.04 4.96
N GLU A 138 -3.87 -7.29 4.74
CA GLU A 138 -5.29 -7.64 4.61
C GLU A 138 -6.10 -7.30 5.86
N LEU A 139 -5.46 -7.39 7.03
CA LEU A 139 -6.08 -7.07 8.31
C LEU A 139 -5.87 -5.62 8.76
N TYR A 140 -5.24 -4.78 7.95
CA TYR A 140 -4.89 -3.40 8.35
C TYR A 140 -4.19 -3.40 9.72
N ALA A 141 -3.01 -4.02 9.77
CA ALA A 141 -2.25 -4.25 10.99
C ALA A 141 -0.73 -4.14 10.75
N GLU A 142 0.05 -4.16 11.80
CA GLU A 142 1.51 -4.37 11.81
C GLU A 142 1.86 -5.67 12.54
N LEU A 143 2.91 -6.36 12.07
CA LEU A 143 3.51 -7.49 12.77
C LEU A 143 4.72 -7.03 13.58
N GLU A 144 4.73 -7.33 14.88
CA GLU A 144 5.81 -7.01 15.79
C GLU A 144 6.01 -8.15 16.83
N PRO A 145 7.22 -8.39 17.34
CA PRO A 145 8.47 -7.77 16.92
C PRO A 145 8.98 -8.38 15.60
N LYS A 146 9.67 -7.58 14.77
CA LYS A 146 10.12 -7.99 13.43
C LYS A 146 11.13 -9.14 13.46
N GLU A 147 11.88 -9.25 14.53
CA GLU A 147 12.90 -10.30 14.74
C GLU A 147 12.29 -11.71 14.75
N LEU A 148 11.04 -11.84 15.15
CA LEU A 148 10.34 -13.13 15.17
C LEU A 148 9.84 -13.58 13.79
N ILE A 149 9.64 -12.67 12.84
CA ILE A 149 9.07 -12.97 11.53
C ILE A 149 9.84 -14.08 10.81
N ALA A 150 11.17 -14.09 10.91
CA ALA A 150 11.99 -15.11 10.27
C ALA A 150 11.74 -16.55 10.79
N SER A 151 11.45 -16.71 12.08
CA SER A 151 11.12 -18.02 12.68
C SER A 151 9.74 -18.50 12.22
N TYR A 152 8.77 -17.60 12.13
CA TYR A 152 7.44 -17.91 11.61
C TYR A 152 7.45 -18.27 10.13
N TYR A 153 8.27 -17.59 9.32
CA TYR A 153 8.48 -18.01 7.93
C TYR A 153 9.06 -19.41 7.80
N ARG A 154 10.01 -19.75 8.67
CA ARG A 154 10.62 -21.10 8.68
C ARG A 154 9.57 -22.15 9.00
N ALA A 155 8.76 -21.94 10.03
CA ALA A 155 7.66 -22.82 10.40
C ALA A 155 6.65 -22.99 9.25
N MET A 156 6.22 -21.86 8.64
CA MET A 156 5.34 -21.87 7.46
C MET A 156 5.91 -22.71 6.31
N LEU A 157 7.20 -22.55 5.99
CA LEU A 157 7.87 -23.31 4.94
C LEU A 157 8.05 -24.79 5.28
N ASN A 158 8.15 -25.15 6.57
CA ASN A 158 8.19 -26.52 7.04
C ASN A 158 6.80 -27.19 7.06
N GLY A 159 5.73 -26.46 6.80
CA GLY A 159 4.36 -26.95 6.83
C GLY A 159 3.78 -27.03 8.25
N GLU A 160 4.39 -26.33 9.21
CA GLU A 160 3.90 -26.25 10.58
C GLU A 160 2.66 -25.34 10.65
N THR A 161 1.71 -25.69 11.54
CA THR A 161 0.53 -24.87 11.77
C THR A 161 0.85 -23.79 12.82
N ILE A 162 0.49 -22.54 12.49
CA ILE A 162 0.59 -21.39 13.39
C ILE A 162 -0.79 -21.04 13.90
N CYS A 163 -0.97 -20.96 15.21
CA CYS A 163 -2.26 -20.61 15.82
C CYS A 163 -2.50 -19.09 15.86
N THR A 164 -3.78 -18.71 15.82
CA THR A 164 -4.23 -17.31 15.90
C THR A 164 -5.37 -17.16 16.91
N ASP A 165 -5.53 -15.99 17.53
CA ASP A 165 -6.67 -15.64 18.39
C ASP A 165 -7.85 -15.03 17.60
N PHE A 166 -7.73 -15.00 16.27
CA PHE A 166 -8.73 -14.52 15.31
C PHE A 166 -8.98 -15.57 14.21
N ASP A 167 -10.03 -15.39 13.41
CA ASP A 167 -10.28 -16.22 12.23
C ASP A 167 -9.36 -15.79 11.07
N PRO A 168 -8.46 -16.66 10.59
CA PRO A 168 -7.55 -16.31 9.49
C PRO A 168 -8.32 -16.00 8.20
N PRO A 169 -7.89 -15.00 7.42
CA PRO A 169 -8.45 -14.76 6.10
C PRO A 169 -8.20 -15.93 5.14
N GLU A 170 -8.98 -15.99 4.07
CA GLU A 170 -8.81 -17.02 3.04
C GLU A 170 -7.41 -16.97 2.38
N GLY A 171 -6.86 -18.14 2.13
CA GLY A 171 -5.56 -18.30 1.47
C GLY A 171 -4.35 -18.37 2.43
N PHE A 172 -4.55 -18.29 3.74
CA PHE A 172 -3.51 -18.52 4.75
C PHE A 172 -3.62 -19.93 5.37
N SER A 173 -3.44 -20.97 4.54
CA SER A 173 -3.65 -22.37 4.91
C SER A 173 -2.81 -22.91 6.08
N TYR A 174 -1.71 -22.22 6.40
CA TYR A 174 -0.84 -22.53 7.54
C TYR A 174 -1.31 -21.88 8.86
N LEU A 175 -2.33 -21.02 8.81
CA LEU A 175 -2.93 -20.42 10.00
C LEU A 175 -4.19 -21.17 10.43
N ARG A 176 -4.37 -21.31 11.74
CA ARG A 176 -5.57 -21.88 12.32
C ARG A 176 -5.93 -21.14 13.60
N ARG A 177 -7.22 -20.86 13.80
CA ARG A 177 -7.69 -20.36 15.09
C ARG A 177 -7.54 -21.44 16.15
N GLY A 178 -6.88 -21.12 17.28
CA GLY A 178 -6.63 -22.03 18.38
C GLY A 178 -5.51 -21.59 19.30
N GLU A 179 -5.21 -22.43 20.30
CA GLU A 179 -4.20 -22.12 21.32
C GLU A 179 -3.11 -23.18 21.45
N ASP A 180 -3.26 -24.30 20.76
CA ASP A 180 -2.47 -25.56 20.93
C ASP A 180 -1.30 -25.65 19.93
N CYS A 181 -0.78 -24.52 19.41
CA CYS A 181 0.39 -24.48 18.54
C CYS A 181 1.63 -23.94 19.29
N GLU A 182 2.80 -24.37 18.85
CA GLU A 182 4.09 -23.87 19.33
C GLU A 182 4.27 -22.38 19.01
N LEU A 183 3.89 -21.97 17.77
CA LEU A 183 3.93 -20.57 17.34
C LEU A 183 2.52 -19.99 17.26
N ARG A 184 2.40 -18.75 17.71
CA ARG A 184 1.12 -18.04 17.76
C ARG A 184 1.25 -16.60 17.25
N ILE A 185 0.29 -16.19 16.41
CA ILE A 185 0.08 -14.77 16.03
C ILE A 185 -1.16 -14.29 16.78
N THR A 186 -1.01 -13.26 17.59
CA THR A 186 -2.10 -12.78 18.45
C THR A 186 -2.34 -11.28 18.30
N THR A 187 -3.60 -10.85 18.46
CA THR A 187 -3.96 -9.43 18.56
C THR A 187 -3.75 -8.90 19.99
N LYS A 188 -3.61 -9.80 20.98
CA LYS A 188 -3.26 -9.48 22.37
C LYS A 188 -1.76 -9.73 22.55
N CYS A 189 -0.99 -8.65 22.45
CA CYS A 189 0.47 -8.72 22.44
C CYS A 189 1.02 -9.27 23.76
N HIS A 190 1.72 -10.43 23.68
CA HIS A 190 2.42 -11.06 24.80
C HIS A 190 3.89 -11.24 24.46
N GLN A 191 4.74 -11.25 25.48
CA GLN A 191 6.17 -11.47 25.28
C GLN A 191 6.42 -12.85 24.66
N GLY A 192 7.27 -12.90 23.62
CA GLY A 192 7.62 -14.15 22.91
C GLY A 192 6.64 -14.55 21.79
N THR A 193 5.55 -13.83 21.57
CA THR A 193 4.61 -14.08 20.46
C THR A 193 4.71 -13.03 19.39
N LEU A 194 4.42 -13.39 18.14
CA LEU A 194 4.27 -12.44 17.06
C LEU A 194 2.93 -11.73 17.22
N CYS A 195 2.99 -10.43 17.44
CA CYS A 195 1.83 -9.58 17.65
C CYS A 195 1.30 -8.98 16.35
N LEU A 196 -0.01 -9.05 16.15
CA LEU A 196 -0.72 -8.36 15.07
C LEU A 196 -1.38 -7.09 15.63
N LYS A 197 -0.67 -5.97 15.60
CA LYS A 197 -1.18 -4.67 16.06
C LYS A 197 -2.14 -4.07 15.05
N LEU A 198 -3.41 -4.02 15.41
CA LEU A 198 -4.46 -3.51 14.54
C LEU A 198 -4.41 -1.97 14.46
N TYR A 199 -4.65 -1.40 13.27
CA TYR A 199 -4.75 0.05 13.10
C TYR A 199 -6.12 0.58 13.51
N SER A 200 -6.16 1.69 14.24
CA SER A 200 -7.28 2.64 14.20
C SER A 200 -7.22 3.39 12.89
N LEU A 201 -8.34 3.50 12.17
CA LEU A 201 -8.40 3.99 10.80
C LEU A 201 -9.05 5.38 10.72
N PHE A 202 -8.53 6.19 9.83
CA PHE A 202 -8.97 7.55 9.55
C PHE A 202 -9.14 7.71 8.03
N VAL A 203 -10.32 8.14 7.61
CA VAL A 203 -10.68 8.23 6.20
C VAL A 203 -10.73 9.69 5.79
N GLY A 204 -9.97 10.05 4.77
CA GLY A 204 -10.03 11.36 4.13
C GLY A 204 -10.75 11.29 2.79
N ILE A 205 -11.68 12.20 2.54
CA ILE A 205 -12.46 12.28 1.31
C ILE A 205 -12.30 13.66 0.68
N GLY A 206 -11.88 13.69 -0.58
CA GLY A 206 -11.95 14.85 -1.45
C GLY A 206 -13.06 14.61 -2.47
N ALA A 207 -13.96 15.59 -2.67
CA ALA A 207 -15.04 15.48 -3.64
C ALA A 207 -15.26 16.80 -4.37
N LYS A 208 -15.78 16.74 -5.61
CA LYS A 208 -16.31 17.89 -6.30
C LYS A 208 -17.56 18.40 -5.59
N PRO A 209 -18.01 19.64 -5.83
CA PRO A 209 -19.28 20.10 -5.31
C PRO A 209 -20.45 19.28 -5.87
N LYS A 210 -21.46 19.03 -5.05
CA LYS A 210 -22.74 18.39 -5.44
C LYS A 210 -22.57 16.99 -6.08
N VAL A 211 -21.69 16.16 -5.51
CA VAL A 211 -21.57 14.76 -5.94
C VAL A 211 -22.79 13.98 -5.47
N GLU A 212 -23.54 13.43 -6.43
CA GLU A 212 -24.67 12.55 -6.12
C GLU A 212 -24.19 11.22 -5.53
N ASP A 213 -24.94 10.70 -4.57
CA ASP A 213 -24.68 9.40 -3.92
C ASP A 213 -23.24 9.23 -3.39
N LEU A 214 -22.58 10.33 -2.97
CA LEU A 214 -21.18 10.27 -2.49
C LEU A 214 -21.00 9.22 -1.39
N ALA A 215 -21.92 9.16 -0.41
CA ALA A 215 -21.84 8.19 0.67
C ALA A 215 -21.85 6.75 0.17
N LYS A 216 -22.82 6.39 -0.67
CA LYS A 216 -22.93 5.04 -1.25
C LYS A 216 -21.70 4.64 -2.05
N ARG A 217 -21.17 5.56 -2.86
CA ARG A 217 -20.00 5.32 -3.73
C ARG A 217 -18.71 5.21 -2.92
N ALA A 218 -18.53 6.04 -1.91
CA ALA A 218 -17.37 5.98 -1.01
C ALA A 218 -17.38 4.71 -0.14
N ILE A 219 -18.55 4.32 0.40
CA ILE A 219 -18.70 3.06 1.15
C ILE A 219 -18.35 1.87 0.27
N LYS A 220 -18.85 1.82 -0.98
CA LYS A 220 -18.50 0.76 -1.92
C LYS A 220 -16.98 0.69 -2.17
N ALA A 221 -16.32 1.84 -2.34
CA ALA A 221 -14.87 1.88 -2.51
C ALA A 221 -14.12 1.36 -1.26
N LEU A 222 -14.60 1.68 -0.04
CA LEU A 222 -14.04 1.15 1.20
C LEU A 222 -14.25 -0.38 1.34
N GLU A 223 -15.39 -0.90 0.89
CA GLU A 223 -15.67 -2.34 0.85
C GLU A 223 -14.77 -3.07 -0.15
N GLU A 224 -14.58 -2.52 -1.34
CA GLU A 224 -13.64 -3.07 -2.35
C GLU A 224 -12.20 -3.09 -1.82
N LEU A 225 -11.81 -2.11 -1.00
CA LEU A 225 -10.53 -2.07 -0.31
C LEU A 225 -10.50 -2.95 0.97
N ARG A 226 -11.59 -3.61 1.31
CA ARG A 226 -11.75 -4.42 2.53
C ARG A 226 -11.42 -3.65 3.82
N VAL A 227 -11.68 -2.35 3.84
CA VAL A 227 -11.47 -1.51 5.02
C VAL A 227 -12.42 -1.96 6.14
N PRO A 228 -11.91 -2.36 7.32
CA PRO A 228 -12.75 -2.83 8.43
C PRO A 228 -13.54 -1.66 9.05
N LYS A 229 -14.85 -1.58 8.74
CA LYS A 229 -15.75 -0.50 9.12
C LYS A 229 -15.69 -0.15 10.61
N GLY A 230 -15.73 -1.15 11.48
CA GLY A 230 -15.73 -0.95 12.94
C GLY A 230 -14.42 -0.35 13.51
N ARG A 231 -13.38 -0.20 12.69
CA ARG A 231 -12.11 0.42 13.10
C ARG A 231 -11.91 1.82 12.54
N VAL A 232 -12.82 2.31 11.69
CA VAL A 232 -12.82 3.70 11.23
C VAL A 232 -13.30 4.58 12.39
N LYS A 233 -12.41 5.46 12.86
CA LYS A 233 -12.71 6.38 14.01
C LYS A 233 -13.30 7.69 13.51
N VAL A 234 -12.72 8.26 12.48
CA VAL A 234 -13.11 9.57 11.96
C VAL A 234 -13.09 9.56 10.43
N VAL A 235 -14.10 10.18 9.84
CA VAL A 235 -14.13 10.54 8.41
C VAL A 235 -14.00 12.06 8.30
N GLY A 236 -13.08 12.52 7.46
CA GLY A 236 -12.91 13.95 7.22
C GLY A 236 -13.09 14.32 5.74
N SER A 237 -13.58 15.52 5.50
CA SER A 237 -13.73 16.07 4.16
C SER A 237 -13.73 17.60 4.16
N VAL A 238 -13.53 18.21 2.99
CA VAL A 238 -13.83 19.63 2.75
C VAL A 238 -15.27 19.83 2.27
N ARG A 239 -16.08 18.77 2.26
CA ARG A 239 -17.46 18.75 1.79
C ARG A 239 -18.37 18.14 2.83
N GLU A 240 -19.44 18.84 3.17
CA GLU A 240 -20.45 18.39 4.14
C GLU A 240 -21.16 17.11 3.68
N GLU A 241 -21.29 16.91 2.34
CA GLU A 241 -21.91 15.72 1.75
C GLU A 241 -21.22 14.41 2.15
N ALA A 242 -19.95 14.47 2.57
CA ALA A 242 -19.24 13.31 3.08
C ALA A 242 -19.67 12.87 4.49
N ARG A 243 -20.49 13.66 5.22
CA ARG A 243 -21.04 13.29 6.54
C ARG A 243 -21.79 11.97 6.48
N GLY A 244 -22.57 11.72 5.43
CA GLY A 244 -23.28 10.45 5.23
C GLY A 244 -22.36 9.22 5.17
N VAL A 245 -21.05 9.39 4.84
CA VAL A 245 -20.07 8.29 4.91
C VAL A 245 -19.74 7.97 6.37
N ALA A 246 -19.53 9.00 7.20
CA ALA A 246 -19.25 8.81 8.63
C ALA A 246 -20.43 8.14 9.34
N GLU A 247 -21.65 8.60 9.06
CA GLU A 247 -22.88 8.02 9.61
C GLU A 247 -23.04 6.54 9.24
N ALA A 248 -22.81 6.18 7.98
CA ALA A 248 -22.86 4.79 7.50
C ALA A 248 -21.77 3.88 8.11
N LEU A 249 -20.67 4.46 8.59
CA LEU A 249 -19.58 3.74 9.26
C LEU A 249 -19.70 3.73 10.79
N GLY A 250 -20.63 4.53 11.37
CA GLY A 250 -20.68 4.76 12.82
C GLY A 250 -19.45 5.51 13.34
N ALA A 251 -18.82 6.36 12.51
CA ALA A 251 -17.61 7.11 12.79
C ALA A 251 -17.93 8.60 13.04
N GLU A 252 -17.00 9.31 13.68
CA GLU A 252 -17.09 10.75 13.80
C GLU A 252 -16.86 11.43 12.44
N PHE A 253 -17.48 12.60 12.22
CA PHE A 253 -17.26 13.43 11.04
C PHE A 253 -16.54 14.72 11.40
N ARG A 254 -15.51 15.07 10.61
CA ARG A 254 -14.80 16.35 10.70
C ARG A 254 -14.78 17.07 9.36
N LEU A 255 -15.34 18.27 9.33
CA LEU A 255 -15.24 19.18 8.19
C LEU A 255 -13.93 19.97 8.27
N PHE A 256 -13.23 20.09 7.15
CA PHE A 256 -12.01 20.86 6.99
C PHE A 256 -12.25 22.02 6.03
N SER A 257 -11.57 23.14 6.24
CA SER A 257 -11.40 24.18 5.25
C SER A 257 -10.19 23.89 4.35
N PHE A 258 -10.15 24.48 3.16
CA PHE A 258 -8.96 24.36 2.28
C PHE A 258 -7.72 25.01 2.92
N ASP A 259 -7.91 26.08 3.71
CA ASP A 259 -6.80 26.77 4.39
C ASP A 259 -6.11 25.88 5.42
N GLU A 260 -6.87 25.03 6.15
CA GLU A 260 -6.31 24.04 7.06
C GLU A 260 -5.41 23.01 6.35
N LEU A 261 -5.55 22.82 5.03
CA LEU A 261 -4.79 21.81 4.25
C LEU A 261 -3.54 22.38 3.60
N ARG A 262 -3.43 23.71 3.39
CA ARG A 262 -2.36 24.34 2.58
C ARG A 262 -0.97 24.12 3.13
N ASP A 263 -0.79 24.21 4.44
CA ASP A 263 0.53 24.15 5.09
C ASP A 263 0.95 22.73 5.46
N PHE A 264 0.11 21.73 5.15
CA PHE A 264 0.43 20.35 5.46
C PHE A 264 1.46 19.80 4.49
N LYS A 265 2.57 19.33 5.03
CA LYS A 265 3.65 18.70 4.28
C LYS A 265 3.88 17.30 4.81
N ASP A 266 3.92 16.36 3.92
CA ASP A 266 4.30 14.98 4.19
C ASP A 266 4.95 14.41 2.93
N ASP A 267 6.04 13.70 3.12
CA ASP A 267 6.86 13.19 2.02
C ASP A 267 6.17 12.08 1.25
N CYS A 268 5.18 11.44 1.84
CA CYS A 268 4.45 10.32 1.26
C CYS A 268 3.18 10.71 0.49
N LEU A 269 2.89 12.00 0.32
CA LEU A 269 1.75 12.43 -0.48
C LEU A 269 1.91 12.08 -1.96
N SER A 270 0.80 11.75 -2.61
CA SER A 270 0.77 11.57 -4.07
C SER A 270 1.10 12.89 -4.79
N PRO A 271 1.75 12.82 -5.96
CA PRO A 271 1.94 14.02 -6.77
C PRO A 271 0.60 14.74 -7.02
N PRO A 272 0.54 16.08 -6.83
CA PRO A 272 -0.68 16.84 -7.01
C PRO A 272 -1.09 16.92 -8.49
N SER A 273 -2.40 16.93 -8.74
CA SER A 273 -2.92 17.27 -10.07
C SER A 273 -2.72 18.77 -10.38
N ASP A 274 -2.79 19.13 -11.64
CA ASP A 274 -2.61 20.53 -12.04
C ASP A 274 -3.66 21.47 -11.41
N THR A 275 -4.89 20.99 -11.24
CA THR A 275 -5.95 21.70 -10.50
C THR A 275 -5.57 21.94 -9.04
N LEU A 276 -5.00 20.96 -8.36
CA LEU A 276 -4.56 21.14 -6.97
C LEU A 276 -3.36 22.10 -6.90
N LYS A 277 -2.42 22.00 -7.83
CA LYS A 277 -1.29 22.94 -7.92
C LYS A 277 -1.76 24.38 -8.07
N SER A 278 -2.75 24.64 -8.96
CA SER A 278 -3.32 25.99 -9.15
C SER A 278 -4.02 26.52 -7.89
N MET A 279 -4.50 25.65 -7.02
CA MET A 279 -5.09 26.00 -5.72
C MET A 279 -4.06 26.11 -4.58
N GLY A 280 -2.77 25.88 -4.85
CA GLY A 280 -1.72 25.82 -3.82
C GLY A 280 -1.84 24.64 -2.88
N LEU A 281 -2.44 23.52 -3.33
CA LEU A 281 -2.67 22.32 -2.55
C LEU A 281 -1.84 21.14 -3.10
N THR A 282 -1.30 20.32 -2.20
CA THR A 282 -0.61 19.09 -2.56
C THR A 282 -1.55 17.88 -2.61
N GLY A 283 -2.70 17.95 -1.93
CA GLY A 283 -3.72 16.88 -1.89
C GLY A 283 -4.95 17.34 -1.11
N VAL A 284 -5.96 16.49 -1.03
CA VAL A 284 -7.12 16.69 -0.15
C VAL A 284 -7.32 15.42 0.69
N ALA A 285 -7.69 14.30 0.08
CA ALA A 285 -8.04 13.08 0.80
C ALA A 285 -6.89 12.56 1.67
N GLU A 286 -5.66 12.48 1.13
CA GLU A 286 -4.48 12.00 1.86
C GLU A 286 -4.11 12.91 3.02
N ILE A 287 -4.13 14.23 2.80
CA ILE A 287 -3.84 15.22 3.84
C ILE A 287 -4.83 15.10 4.97
N ILE A 288 -6.13 15.01 4.68
CA ILE A 288 -7.18 14.88 5.67
C ILE A 288 -6.98 13.60 6.48
N ALA A 289 -6.78 12.46 5.83
CA ALA A 289 -6.56 11.18 6.50
C ALA A 289 -5.36 11.25 7.46
N LEU A 290 -4.22 11.80 7.02
CA LEU A 290 -3.01 11.97 7.83
C LEU A 290 -3.20 12.98 8.96
N LYS A 291 -3.88 14.11 8.73
CA LYS A 291 -4.18 15.09 9.79
C LYS A 291 -5.06 14.49 10.87
N LEU A 292 -6.04 13.67 10.51
CA LEU A 292 -6.90 12.95 11.46
C LEU A 292 -6.12 11.91 12.27
N ALA A 293 -5.19 11.19 11.63
CA ALA A 293 -4.34 10.20 12.27
C ALA A 293 -3.26 10.83 13.18
N GLY A 294 -2.88 12.09 12.92
CA GLY A 294 -1.88 12.81 13.71
C GLY A 294 -0.43 12.34 13.45
N VAL A 295 0.49 12.74 14.33
CA VAL A 295 1.95 12.59 14.15
C VAL A 295 2.41 11.13 13.96
N LYS A 296 1.73 10.17 14.57
CA LYS A 296 2.01 8.73 14.45
C LYS A 296 1.27 8.07 13.29
N GLY A 297 0.48 8.84 12.54
CA GLY A 297 -0.33 8.35 11.44
C GLY A 297 0.53 7.92 10.27
N LYS A 298 0.17 6.80 9.65
CA LYS A 298 0.76 6.32 8.40
C LYS A 298 -0.32 6.22 7.33
N LEU A 299 0.01 6.60 6.09
CA LEU A 299 -0.87 6.37 4.96
C LEU A 299 -0.92 4.87 4.65
N LEU A 300 -2.09 4.25 4.79
CA LEU A 300 -2.31 2.83 4.55
C LEU A 300 -2.90 2.57 3.16
N VAL A 301 -3.79 3.46 2.72
CA VAL A 301 -4.34 3.45 1.36
C VAL A 301 -4.12 4.83 0.76
N ARG A 302 -3.30 4.86 -0.28
CA ARG A 302 -3.05 6.06 -1.06
C ARG A 302 -4.31 6.46 -1.82
N LYS A 303 -4.40 7.68 -2.24
CA LYS A 303 -5.52 8.26 -2.96
C LYS A 303 -6.11 7.33 -4.03
N VAL A 304 -7.28 6.78 -3.76
CA VAL A 304 -8.12 6.07 -4.73
C VAL A 304 -9.02 7.10 -5.42
N LYS A 305 -9.07 7.04 -6.74
CA LYS A 305 -9.88 7.96 -7.54
C LYS A 305 -11.20 7.29 -7.92
N GLY A 306 -12.32 7.86 -7.44
CA GLY A 306 -13.62 7.66 -8.05
C GLY A 306 -13.84 8.64 -9.22
N GLU A 307 -15.05 8.69 -9.77
CA GLU A 307 -15.38 9.57 -10.88
C GLU A 307 -15.32 11.07 -10.47
N ASP A 308 -15.89 11.43 -9.32
CA ASP A 308 -15.96 12.80 -8.82
C ASP A 308 -15.46 12.95 -7.38
N PHE A 309 -14.83 11.92 -6.83
CA PHE A 309 -14.27 11.94 -5.51
C PHE A 309 -12.93 11.21 -5.45
N THR A 310 -12.21 11.47 -4.39
CA THR A 310 -11.00 10.75 -3.99
C THR A 310 -11.13 10.30 -2.56
N LEU A 311 -10.54 9.15 -2.23
CA LEU A 311 -10.55 8.57 -0.90
C LEU A 311 -9.14 8.12 -0.54
N ALA A 312 -8.74 8.32 0.70
CA ALA A 312 -7.51 7.83 1.28
C ALA A 312 -7.74 7.33 2.70
N VAL A 313 -6.92 6.41 3.16
CA VAL A 313 -7.00 5.86 4.52
C VAL A 313 -5.65 5.97 5.19
N ALA A 314 -5.61 6.56 6.37
CA ALA A 314 -4.46 6.53 7.26
C ALA A 314 -4.78 5.70 8.51
N GLY A 315 -3.76 5.27 9.21
CA GLY A 315 -3.92 4.46 10.42
C GLY A 315 -2.87 4.74 11.48
N VAL A 316 -3.24 4.47 12.72
CA VAL A 316 -2.34 4.46 13.89
C VAL A 316 -2.43 3.08 14.51
N ALA A 317 -1.29 2.39 14.64
CA ALA A 317 -1.21 1.09 15.32
C ALA A 317 -1.52 1.26 16.82
N GLN A 318 -2.33 0.34 17.34
CA GLN A 318 -2.75 0.32 18.76
C GLN A 318 -1.84 -0.56 19.59
#